data_2dbf64142cb1e3504f31a6b1054a8a23
#
_entry.id   2dbf64142cb1e3504f31a6b1054a8a23
#
_cell.length_a   1.000
_cell.length_b   1.000
_cell.length_c   1.000
_cell.angle_alpha   90.00
_cell.angle_beta   90.00
_cell.angle_gamma   90.00
#
_symmetry.space_group_name_H-M   'P 1'
#
loop_
_entity.id
_entity.type
_entity.pdbx_description
1 polymer ?
#
loop_
_entity_poly.entity_id
_entity_poly.type
_entity_poly.pdbx_seq_one_letter_code
_entity_poly.pdbx_strand_id
1 'polypeptide(L)'
;VNGKPWENSFEKAWLPRFSPDGRFTAVVQQDGEWTLAVDDEPWEERFDYLWGTQFSQDGSVIATCFQSGGEYGMCVDGTPWETLFENLNQSLLSADGTSSAAVVQLESLKPADLDAFQAGVFGVAVDGQAWDKMFLNAWTPTFDASAKRVAAQVRTSLYEYSIAVDGKLWPELSSCVWEPRFNPATGKVVAPVRIGGQWGMAQDGQIIWEPLFFQCWQQAFSQNGQVLAAIVAPVFGEFTVAVNGKPWTSRFPVVTDLVVGPDGGCVTALGSENNQNWRVMVDGRVWDGMWDMAWKPVISPKGNHVAVKVERGGRQTILVDGRPIDKDFDRVFDPVFSPDGTKLLIKAMNMGAYFRVVTPVA
;
A
#
# COMPACT_ATOMS: atom_id res chain seq x y z
N VAL A 1 14.28 -18.00 -18.48
CA VAL A 1 14.78 -16.68 -18.06
C VAL A 1 15.96 -16.32 -18.96
N ASN A 2 16.03 -15.07 -19.46
CA ASN A 2 17.11 -14.62 -20.38
C ASN A 2 17.31 -15.53 -21.60
N GLY A 3 16.23 -16.10 -22.17
CA GLY A 3 16.27 -17.01 -23.30
C GLY A 3 16.72 -18.45 -22.98
N LYS A 4 16.94 -18.76 -21.70
CA LYS A 4 17.21 -20.13 -21.25
C LYS A 4 15.94 -20.72 -20.61
N PRO A 5 15.46 -21.90 -21.05
CA PRO A 5 14.38 -22.60 -20.38
C PRO A 5 14.84 -23.07 -19.00
N TRP A 6 13.91 -23.32 -18.11
CA TRP A 6 14.15 -24.08 -16.89
C TRP A 6 14.44 -25.56 -17.23
N GLU A 7 15.19 -26.24 -16.39
CA GLU A 7 15.49 -27.67 -16.54
C GLU A 7 14.32 -28.53 -16.04
N ASN A 8 13.64 -28.07 -14.97
CA ASN A 8 12.44 -28.71 -14.48
C ASN A 8 11.25 -28.46 -15.40
N SER A 9 10.40 -29.46 -15.55
CA SER A 9 9.16 -29.38 -16.33
C SER A 9 7.97 -29.46 -15.41
N PHE A 10 7.01 -28.54 -15.58
CA PHE A 10 5.82 -28.43 -14.78
C PHE A 10 4.56 -28.60 -15.65
N GLU A 11 3.47 -29.14 -15.09
CA GLU A 11 2.20 -29.28 -15.80
C GLU A 11 1.59 -27.91 -16.11
N LYS A 12 1.72 -26.98 -15.17
CA LYS A 12 1.29 -25.58 -15.29
C LYS A 12 2.27 -24.66 -14.59
N ALA A 13 2.36 -23.42 -15.08
CA ALA A 13 3.12 -22.36 -14.45
C ALA A 13 2.34 -21.03 -14.55
N TRP A 14 2.12 -20.34 -13.44
CA TRP A 14 1.35 -19.10 -13.36
C TRP A 14 2.10 -18.02 -12.60
N LEU A 15 1.65 -16.78 -12.77
CA LEU A 15 2.08 -15.61 -12.00
C LEU A 15 3.61 -15.47 -11.92
N PRO A 16 4.33 -15.53 -13.05
CA PRO A 16 5.78 -15.34 -13.05
C PRO A 16 6.13 -13.93 -12.53
N ARG A 17 7.07 -13.85 -11.59
CA ARG A 17 7.52 -12.59 -10.99
C ARG A 17 9.01 -12.61 -10.72
N PHE A 18 9.63 -11.43 -10.76
CA PHE A 18 10.97 -11.24 -10.23
C PHE A 18 10.87 -10.64 -8.82
N SER A 19 11.64 -11.20 -7.90
CA SER A 19 11.88 -10.60 -6.61
C SER A 19 12.79 -9.37 -6.73
N PRO A 20 12.84 -8.49 -5.74
CA PRO A 20 13.74 -7.33 -5.72
C PRO A 20 15.23 -7.68 -5.90
N ASP A 21 15.68 -8.82 -5.41
CA ASP A 21 17.06 -9.33 -5.56
C ASP A 21 17.32 -10.02 -6.91
N GLY A 22 16.27 -10.15 -7.75
CA GLY A 22 16.37 -10.67 -9.12
C GLY A 22 16.11 -12.16 -9.29
N ARG A 23 15.71 -12.89 -8.23
CA ARG A 23 15.24 -14.29 -8.36
C ARG A 23 13.92 -14.33 -9.13
N PHE A 24 13.77 -15.35 -9.96
CA PHE A 24 12.56 -15.54 -10.75
C PHE A 24 11.66 -16.59 -10.10
N THR A 25 10.42 -16.22 -9.80
CA THR A 25 9.45 -17.10 -9.17
C THR A 25 8.26 -17.39 -10.09
N ALA A 26 7.70 -18.58 -9.96
CA ALA A 26 6.42 -18.94 -10.57
C ALA A 26 5.66 -19.92 -9.68
N VAL A 27 4.35 -19.77 -9.62
CA VAL A 27 3.46 -20.78 -9.05
C VAL A 27 3.36 -21.92 -10.06
N VAL A 28 3.74 -23.13 -9.67
CA VAL A 28 3.84 -24.30 -10.56
C VAL A 28 2.99 -25.47 -10.07
N GLN A 29 2.52 -26.29 -10.99
CA GLN A 29 1.79 -27.54 -10.69
C GLN A 29 2.64 -28.74 -11.11
N GLN A 30 2.75 -29.70 -10.21
CA GLN A 30 3.43 -30.97 -10.42
C GLN A 30 2.64 -32.08 -9.72
N ASP A 31 2.38 -33.19 -10.43
CA ASP A 31 1.57 -34.31 -9.93
C ASP A 31 0.19 -33.91 -9.40
N GLY A 32 -0.40 -32.85 -10.00
CA GLY A 32 -1.71 -32.30 -9.61
C GLY A 32 -1.68 -31.34 -8.43
N GLU A 33 -0.58 -31.20 -7.70
CA GLU A 33 -0.41 -30.33 -6.54
C GLU A 33 0.36 -29.06 -6.90
N TRP A 34 0.17 -28.01 -6.12
CA TRP A 34 0.78 -26.71 -6.37
C TRP A 34 1.93 -26.41 -5.40
N THR A 35 2.94 -25.73 -5.91
CA THR A 35 4.07 -25.20 -5.12
C THR A 35 4.61 -23.92 -5.76
N LEU A 36 5.57 -23.26 -5.10
CA LEU A 36 6.33 -22.15 -5.68
C LEU A 36 7.68 -22.66 -6.16
N ALA A 37 8.01 -22.37 -7.42
CA ALA A 37 9.35 -22.56 -7.93
C ALA A 37 10.13 -21.23 -7.91
N VAL A 38 11.37 -21.28 -7.44
CA VAL A 38 12.30 -20.14 -7.35
C VAL A 38 13.56 -20.51 -8.13
N ASP A 39 13.87 -19.76 -9.19
CA ASP A 39 15.01 -19.99 -10.10
C ASP A 39 15.12 -21.47 -10.57
N ASP A 40 13.97 -22.06 -10.97
CA ASP A 40 13.80 -23.45 -11.38
C ASP A 40 13.62 -24.48 -10.24
N GLU A 41 13.97 -24.17 -9.00
CA GLU A 41 13.84 -25.10 -7.87
C GLU A 41 12.46 -24.95 -7.19
N PRO A 42 11.59 -25.98 -7.25
CA PRO A 42 10.32 -25.96 -6.54
C PRO A 42 10.54 -26.19 -5.03
N TRP A 43 9.75 -25.51 -4.21
CA TRP A 43 9.70 -25.84 -2.78
C TRP A 43 9.28 -27.30 -2.56
N GLU A 44 9.69 -27.86 -1.44
CA GLU A 44 9.34 -29.27 -1.09
C GLU A 44 7.85 -29.42 -0.75
N GLU A 45 7.28 -28.40 -0.11
CA GLU A 45 5.87 -28.39 0.30
C GLU A 45 4.92 -28.32 -0.90
N ARG A 46 3.81 -29.04 -0.80
CA ARG A 46 2.76 -29.17 -1.80
C ARG A 46 1.41 -28.77 -1.23
N PHE A 47 0.60 -28.12 -2.05
CA PHE A 47 -0.68 -27.56 -1.64
C PHE A 47 -1.76 -27.82 -2.68
N ASP A 48 -3.03 -27.78 -2.25
CA ASP A 48 -4.19 -27.87 -3.15
C ASP A 48 -4.26 -26.63 -4.06
N TYR A 49 -3.88 -25.47 -3.53
CA TYR A 49 -3.81 -24.20 -4.27
C TYR A 49 -2.83 -23.21 -3.63
N LEU A 50 -2.25 -22.31 -4.46
CA LEU A 50 -1.25 -21.35 -4.01
C LEU A 50 -1.39 -20.03 -4.77
N TRP A 51 -1.31 -18.88 -4.04
CA TRP A 51 -1.48 -17.54 -4.61
C TRP A 51 -0.82 -16.46 -3.75
N GLY A 52 -0.82 -15.21 -4.25
CA GLY A 52 -0.47 -14.03 -3.45
C GLY A 52 1.00 -13.95 -3.09
N THR A 53 1.92 -14.39 -3.98
CA THR A 53 3.36 -14.29 -3.76
C THR A 53 3.79 -12.86 -3.43
N GLN A 54 4.52 -12.70 -2.34
CA GLN A 54 5.07 -11.45 -1.80
C GLN A 54 6.56 -11.60 -1.54
N PHE A 55 7.27 -10.47 -1.50
CA PHE A 55 8.71 -10.44 -1.27
C PHE A 55 9.02 -9.42 -0.18
N SER A 56 10.04 -9.72 0.63
CA SER A 56 10.66 -8.70 1.50
C SER A 56 11.23 -7.55 0.65
N GLN A 57 11.52 -6.43 1.27
CA GLN A 57 12.00 -5.23 0.56
C GLN A 57 13.32 -5.46 -0.18
N ASP A 58 14.19 -6.27 0.36
CA ASP A 58 15.47 -6.67 -0.26
C ASP A 58 15.33 -7.88 -1.20
N GLY A 59 14.17 -8.54 -1.20
CA GLY A 59 13.88 -9.73 -1.99
C GLY A 59 14.37 -11.04 -1.37
N SER A 60 15.03 -11.02 -0.20
CA SER A 60 15.64 -12.21 0.39
C SER A 60 14.64 -13.25 0.89
N VAL A 61 13.44 -12.81 1.30
CA VAL A 61 12.35 -13.66 1.81
C VAL A 61 11.15 -13.64 0.87
N ILE A 62 10.56 -14.81 0.66
CA ILE A 62 9.41 -15.01 -0.21
C ILE A 62 8.26 -15.62 0.61
N ALA A 63 7.09 -14.99 0.58
CA ALA A 63 5.88 -15.52 1.18
C ALA A 63 4.78 -15.74 0.14
N THR A 64 3.91 -16.69 0.38
CA THR A 64 2.73 -16.95 -0.43
C THR A 64 1.59 -17.47 0.43
N CYS A 65 0.35 -17.31 -0.03
CA CYS A 65 -0.81 -17.94 0.60
C CYS A 65 -1.06 -19.30 -0.02
N PHE A 66 -1.59 -20.22 0.76
CA PHE A 66 -1.94 -21.55 0.28
C PHE A 66 -3.27 -22.05 0.86
N GLN A 67 -3.84 -23.06 0.20
CA GLN A 67 -4.93 -23.89 0.68
C GLN A 67 -4.45 -25.33 0.73
N SER A 68 -4.78 -26.05 1.81
CA SER A 68 -4.55 -27.48 1.97
C SER A 68 -5.67 -28.11 2.79
N GLY A 69 -6.29 -29.17 2.28
CA GLY A 69 -7.40 -29.85 2.96
C GLY A 69 -8.64 -28.99 3.21
N GLY A 70 -8.81 -27.90 2.47
CA GLY A 70 -9.91 -26.93 2.65
C GLY A 70 -9.63 -25.80 3.65
N GLU A 71 -8.47 -25.80 4.31
CA GLU A 71 -8.02 -24.77 5.24
C GLU A 71 -6.91 -23.90 4.60
N TYR A 72 -6.64 -22.75 5.19
CA TYR A 72 -5.82 -21.70 4.59
C TYR A 72 -4.69 -21.26 5.51
N GLY A 73 -3.52 -20.95 4.92
CA GLY A 73 -2.36 -20.46 5.63
C GLY A 73 -1.41 -19.63 4.75
N MET A 74 -0.32 -19.19 5.34
CA MET A 74 0.81 -18.63 4.60
C MET A 74 2.02 -19.56 4.70
N CYS A 75 2.82 -19.58 3.63
CA CYS A 75 4.08 -20.29 3.55
C CYS A 75 5.19 -19.26 3.32
N VAL A 76 6.23 -19.27 4.15
CA VAL A 76 7.37 -18.35 4.09
C VAL A 76 8.64 -19.16 3.83
N ASP A 77 9.33 -18.88 2.72
CA ASP A 77 10.52 -19.61 2.25
C ASP A 77 10.37 -21.14 2.32
N GLY A 78 9.21 -21.64 1.85
CA GLY A 78 8.88 -23.08 1.86
C GLY A 78 8.43 -23.63 3.21
N THR A 79 8.32 -22.80 4.26
CA THR A 79 7.83 -23.22 5.58
C THR A 79 6.40 -22.74 5.78
N PRO A 80 5.39 -23.61 5.81
CA PRO A 80 3.99 -23.23 6.03
C PRO A 80 3.74 -22.88 7.50
N TRP A 81 2.73 -22.04 7.73
CA TRP A 81 2.18 -21.84 9.07
C TRP A 81 1.73 -23.19 9.67
N GLU A 82 1.98 -23.38 10.96
CA GLU A 82 1.57 -24.61 11.66
C GLU A 82 0.05 -24.64 11.90
N THR A 83 -0.57 -23.48 12.14
CA THR A 83 -2.02 -23.34 12.31
C THR A 83 -2.65 -22.88 11.02
N LEU A 84 -3.68 -23.61 10.58
CA LEU A 84 -4.50 -23.28 9.43
C LEU A 84 -5.85 -22.74 9.87
N PHE A 85 -6.54 -22.04 8.99
CA PHE A 85 -7.76 -21.30 9.28
C PHE A 85 -8.85 -21.60 8.25
N GLU A 86 -10.11 -21.42 8.62
CA GLU A 86 -11.29 -21.59 7.75
C GLU A 86 -11.26 -20.70 6.50
N ASN A 87 -10.62 -19.54 6.60
CA ASN A 87 -10.38 -18.63 5.47
C ASN A 87 -9.20 -17.69 5.80
N LEU A 88 -8.56 -17.20 4.75
CA LEU A 88 -7.46 -16.23 4.83
C LEU A 88 -7.56 -15.20 3.71
N ASN A 89 -7.42 -13.94 4.07
CA ASN A 89 -7.34 -12.85 3.10
C ASN A 89 -6.43 -11.72 3.60
N GLN A 90 -6.15 -10.74 2.74
CA GLN A 90 -5.33 -9.56 3.05
C GLN A 90 -4.00 -9.93 3.74
N SER A 91 -3.32 -10.91 3.18
CA SER A 91 -2.00 -11.33 3.63
C SER A 91 -0.94 -10.25 3.45
N LEU A 92 0.03 -10.22 4.35
CA LEU A 92 1.12 -9.26 4.39
C LEU A 92 2.40 -9.93 4.86
N LEU A 93 3.50 -9.71 4.13
CA LEU A 93 4.87 -9.98 4.59
C LEU A 93 5.49 -8.67 5.08
N SER A 94 6.17 -8.69 6.21
CA SER A 94 6.90 -7.52 6.71
C SER A 94 8.02 -7.11 5.75
N ALA A 95 8.41 -5.83 5.78
CA ALA A 95 9.42 -5.30 4.85
C ALA A 95 10.78 -5.99 4.98
N ASP A 96 11.14 -6.42 6.18
CA ASP A 96 12.37 -7.17 6.47
C ASP A 96 12.23 -8.69 6.31
N GLY A 97 11.02 -9.17 6.00
CA GLY A 97 10.71 -10.60 5.82
C GLY A 97 10.62 -11.41 7.11
N THR A 98 10.78 -10.80 8.29
CA THR A 98 10.85 -11.52 9.57
C THR A 98 9.52 -12.01 10.11
N SER A 99 8.40 -11.42 9.62
CA SER A 99 7.05 -11.77 10.08
C SER A 99 6.04 -11.70 8.94
N SER A 100 5.02 -12.51 9.04
CA SER A 100 3.88 -12.55 8.12
C SER A 100 2.57 -12.35 8.89
N ALA A 101 1.57 -11.73 8.27
CA ALA A 101 0.26 -11.53 8.89
C ALA A 101 -0.86 -11.67 7.87
N ALA A 102 -2.04 -12.05 8.33
CA ALA A 102 -3.23 -12.07 7.50
C ALA A 102 -4.49 -11.86 8.34
N VAL A 103 -5.56 -11.43 7.68
CA VAL A 103 -6.91 -11.54 8.23
C VAL A 103 -7.37 -12.96 8.05
N VAL A 104 -7.82 -13.60 9.13
CA VAL A 104 -8.23 -15.00 9.16
C VAL A 104 -9.65 -15.15 9.70
N GLN A 105 -10.34 -16.19 9.24
CA GLN A 105 -11.57 -16.65 9.82
C GLN A 105 -11.25 -17.82 10.78
N LEU A 106 -11.62 -17.65 12.04
CA LEU A 106 -11.26 -18.56 13.13
C LEU A 106 -12.32 -19.63 13.38
N GLU A 107 -13.57 -19.30 13.09
CA GLU A 107 -14.71 -20.21 13.26
C GLU A 107 -15.54 -20.28 11.99
N SER A 108 -16.03 -21.47 11.69
CA SER A 108 -16.89 -21.71 10.54
C SER A 108 -18.28 -21.11 10.77
N LEU A 109 -18.75 -20.32 9.82
CA LEU A 109 -20.11 -19.76 9.82
C LEU A 109 -21.05 -20.76 9.15
N LYS A 110 -21.96 -21.35 9.93
CA LYS A 110 -23.07 -22.12 9.37
C LYS A 110 -24.08 -21.18 8.67
N PRO A 111 -24.83 -21.67 7.66
CA PRO A 111 -25.89 -20.90 7.05
C PRO A 111 -26.87 -20.34 8.08
N ALA A 112 -27.11 -19.01 8.05
CA ALA A 112 -28.01 -18.27 8.94
C ALA A 112 -27.61 -18.28 10.43
N ASP A 113 -26.35 -18.52 10.78
CA ASP A 113 -25.85 -18.41 12.16
C ASP A 113 -25.59 -16.94 12.52
N LEU A 114 -26.66 -16.24 12.86
CA LEU A 114 -26.60 -14.82 13.22
C LEU A 114 -25.89 -14.59 14.55
N ASP A 115 -25.98 -15.51 15.49
CA ASP A 115 -25.35 -15.39 16.80
C ASP A 115 -23.83 -15.49 16.69
N ALA A 116 -23.31 -16.48 15.96
CA ALA A 116 -21.87 -16.58 15.67
C ALA A 116 -21.37 -15.38 14.87
N PHE A 117 -22.13 -14.93 13.86
CA PHE A 117 -21.78 -13.73 13.12
C PHE A 117 -21.69 -12.47 14.01
N GLN A 118 -22.65 -12.29 14.92
CA GLN A 118 -22.67 -11.15 15.84
C GLN A 118 -21.60 -11.23 16.94
N ALA A 119 -21.22 -12.44 17.34
CA ALA A 119 -20.10 -12.66 18.26
C ALA A 119 -18.73 -12.33 17.60
N GLY A 120 -18.68 -12.48 16.28
CA GLY A 120 -17.47 -12.29 15.49
C GLY A 120 -16.68 -13.58 15.32
N VAL A 121 -16.22 -13.84 14.10
CA VAL A 121 -15.47 -15.06 13.75
C VAL A 121 -14.14 -14.73 13.05
N PHE A 122 -13.84 -13.45 12.86
CA PHE A 122 -12.62 -13.00 12.20
C PHE A 122 -11.58 -12.48 13.19
N GLY A 123 -10.32 -12.65 12.84
CA GLY A 123 -9.19 -12.14 13.59
C GLY A 123 -8.04 -11.76 12.67
N VAL A 124 -6.91 -11.43 13.27
CA VAL A 124 -5.63 -11.28 12.59
C VAL A 124 -4.70 -12.34 13.15
N ALA A 125 -4.04 -13.07 12.27
CA ALA A 125 -2.98 -14.00 12.63
C ALA A 125 -1.63 -13.38 12.25
N VAL A 126 -0.64 -13.58 13.10
CA VAL A 126 0.76 -13.21 12.89
C VAL A 126 1.60 -14.48 13.03
N ASP A 127 2.35 -14.83 12.00
CA ASP A 127 3.17 -16.04 11.92
C ASP A 127 2.39 -17.32 12.32
N GLY A 128 1.12 -17.40 11.84
CA GLY A 128 0.21 -18.50 12.12
C GLY A 128 -0.47 -18.45 13.49
N GLN A 129 -0.22 -17.44 14.32
CA GLN A 129 -0.86 -17.30 15.63
C GLN A 129 -1.91 -16.20 15.60
N ALA A 130 -3.16 -16.55 15.77
CA ALA A 130 -4.26 -15.60 15.81
C ALA A 130 -4.27 -14.81 17.13
N TRP A 131 -4.73 -13.56 17.04
CA TRP A 131 -5.03 -12.78 18.24
C TRP A 131 -6.13 -13.46 19.05
N ASP A 132 -6.09 -13.31 20.38
CA ASP A 132 -7.07 -13.88 21.30
C ASP A 132 -8.50 -13.35 21.08
N LYS A 133 -8.61 -12.13 20.54
CA LYS A 133 -9.90 -11.46 20.34
C LYS A 133 -10.39 -11.63 18.92
N MET A 134 -11.62 -12.09 18.78
CA MET A 134 -12.37 -12.13 17.52
C MET A 134 -13.17 -10.86 17.30
N PHE A 135 -13.50 -10.59 16.04
CA PHE A 135 -14.21 -9.42 15.55
C PHE A 135 -15.27 -9.83 14.53
N LEU A 136 -16.29 -8.97 14.33
CA LEU A 136 -17.24 -9.18 13.23
C LEU A 136 -16.54 -9.17 11.87
N ASN A 137 -15.51 -8.36 11.76
CA ASN A 137 -14.61 -8.36 10.61
C ASN A 137 -13.29 -7.65 10.96
N ALA A 138 -12.24 -7.91 10.18
CA ALA A 138 -10.97 -7.24 10.25
C ALA A 138 -10.46 -6.91 8.84
N TRP A 139 -9.65 -5.86 8.70
CA TRP A 139 -9.11 -5.41 7.41
C TRP A 139 -7.74 -4.75 7.59
N THR A 140 -7.01 -4.70 6.49
CA THR A 140 -5.80 -3.89 6.31
C THR A 140 -4.79 -4.04 7.46
N PRO A 141 -4.35 -5.28 7.77
CA PRO A 141 -3.25 -5.43 8.71
C PRO A 141 -2.03 -4.67 8.19
N THR A 142 -1.30 -4.05 9.10
CA THR A 142 -0.06 -3.34 8.78
C THR A 142 0.97 -3.57 9.86
N PHE A 143 2.23 -3.76 9.46
CA PHE A 143 3.35 -3.86 10.39
C PHE A 143 3.90 -2.48 10.77
N ASP A 144 4.47 -2.39 11.96
CA ASP A 144 5.39 -1.30 12.30
C ASP A 144 6.75 -1.49 11.59
N ALA A 145 7.61 -0.48 11.66
CA ALA A 145 8.92 -0.51 11.01
C ALA A 145 9.87 -1.62 11.54
N SER A 146 9.60 -2.15 12.73
CA SER A 146 10.38 -3.23 13.34
C SER A 146 9.81 -4.64 13.08
N ALA A 147 8.71 -4.74 12.34
CA ALA A 147 7.96 -5.98 12.06
C ALA A 147 7.45 -6.72 13.31
N LYS A 148 7.43 -6.07 14.47
CA LYS A 148 7.07 -6.69 15.76
C LYS A 148 5.62 -6.42 16.18
N ARG A 149 5.01 -5.38 15.64
CA ARG A 149 3.66 -4.98 15.99
C ARG A 149 2.80 -4.94 14.75
N VAL A 150 1.54 -5.35 14.91
CA VAL A 150 0.54 -5.33 13.86
C VAL A 150 -0.66 -4.51 14.29
N ALA A 151 -1.09 -3.59 13.45
CA ALA A 151 -2.33 -2.86 13.62
C ALA A 151 -3.31 -3.25 12.50
N ALA A 152 -4.60 -3.33 12.82
CA ALA A 152 -5.64 -3.60 11.84
C ALA A 152 -6.91 -2.80 12.14
N GLN A 153 -7.64 -2.47 11.11
CA GLN A 153 -9.01 -1.98 11.20
C GLN A 153 -9.91 -3.15 11.59
N VAL A 154 -10.79 -2.95 12.58
CA VAL A 154 -11.72 -3.98 13.05
C VAL A 154 -13.13 -3.45 13.23
N ARG A 155 -14.10 -4.32 13.03
CA ARG A 155 -15.51 -4.07 13.33
C ARG A 155 -15.89 -4.87 14.57
N THR A 156 -16.35 -4.20 15.60
CA THR A 156 -16.64 -4.78 16.92
C THR A 156 -18.12 -5.09 17.14
N SER A 157 -19.00 -4.33 16.45
CA SER A 157 -20.44 -4.55 16.42
C SER A 157 -21.02 -4.11 15.07
N LEU A 158 -22.32 -4.21 14.86
CA LEU A 158 -22.96 -3.80 13.59
C LEU A 158 -22.65 -2.35 13.19
N TYR A 159 -22.40 -1.47 14.15
CA TYR A 159 -22.24 -0.03 13.92
C TYR A 159 -20.97 0.57 14.52
N GLU A 160 -20.09 -0.26 15.09
CA GLU A 160 -18.92 0.21 15.81
C GLU A 160 -17.64 -0.38 15.22
N TYR A 161 -16.68 0.48 15.04
CA TYR A 161 -15.37 0.17 14.48
C TYR A 161 -14.27 0.72 15.39
N SER A 162 -13.11 0.09 15.32
CA SER A 162 -11.92 0.53 16.04
C SER A 162 -10.66 0.13 15.27
N ILE A 163 -9.52 0.52 15.81
CA ILE A 163 -8.23 -0.06 15.46
C ILE A 163 -7.82 -1.02 16.59
N ALA A 164 -7.39 -2.20 16.22
CA ALA A 164 -6.74 -3.13 17.12
C ALA A 164 -5.23 -3.12 16.85
N VAL A 165 -4.43 -3.09 17.89
CA VAL A 165 -2.98 -3.18 17.84
C VAL A 165 -2.55 -4.35 18.70
N ASP A 166 -1.93 -5.36 18.10
CA ASP A 166 -1.52 -6.60 18.78
C ASP A 166 -2.70 -7.22 19.58
N GLY A 167 -3.88 -7.25 18.93
CA GLY A 167 -5.15 -7.75 19.51
C GLY A 167 -5.84 -6.82 20.51
N LYS A 168 -5.25 -5.68 20.85
CA LYS A 168 -5.82 -4.71 21.81
C LYS A 168 -6.53 -3.57 21.08
N LEU A 169 -7.82 -3.40 21.37
CA LEU A 169 -8.62 -2.28 20.83
C LEU A 169 -8.18 -0.93 21.38
N TRP A 170 -8.31 0.08 20.54
CA TRP A 170 -8.37 1.45 21.05
C TRP A 170 -9.57 1.62 22.00
N PRO A 171 -9.45 2.47 23.03
CA PRO A 171 -10.51 2.61 24.05
C PRO A 171 -11.80 3.23 23.50
N GLU A 172 -11.67 4.12 22.50
CA GLU A 172 -12.81 4.80 21.90
C GLU A 172 -13.26 4.06 20.61
N LEU A 173 -14.57 3.84 20.50
CA LEU A 173 -15.19 3.27 19.31
C LEU A 173 -15.68 4.38 18.39
N SER A 174 -15.66 4.13 17.12
CA SER A 174 -16.08 5.07 16.07
C SER A 174 -17.15 4.46 15.17
N SER A 175 -17.96 5.31 14.54
CA SER A 175 -18.94 4.82 13.56
C SER A 175 -18.30 4.29 12.27
N CYS A 176 -17.06 4.63 12.01
CA CYS A 176 -16.20 4.07 10.95
C CYS A 176 -14.74 4.45 11.23
N VAL A 177 -13.81 3.64 10.76
CA VAL A 177 -12.37 3.93 10.74
C VAL A 177 -11.82 3.51 9.38
N TRP A 178 -10.69 4.08 8.96
CA TRP A 178 -9.92 3.60 7.82
C TRP A 178 -8.63 2.93 8.27
N GLU A 179 -7.86 2.43 7.30
CA GLU A 179 -6.63 1.68 7.53
C GLU A 179 -5.68 2.39 8.51
N PRO A 180 -5.08 1.66 9.47
CA PRO A 180 -4.08 2.23 10.37
C PRO A 180 -2.73 2.42 9.69
N ARG A 181 -1.92 3.36 10.21
CA ARG A 181 -0.52 3.57 9.85
C ARG A 181 0.32 3.78 11.10
N PHE A 182 1.45 3.12 11.18
CA PHE A 182 2.43 3.39 12.21
C PHE A 182 3.24 4.65 11.87
N ASN A 183 3.44 5.52 12.86
CA ASN A 183 4.42 6.59 12.75
C ASN A 183 5.82 5.96 12.79
N PRO A 184 6.65 6.15 11.74
CA PRO A 184 7.93 5.45 11.61
C PRO A 184 8.95 5.82 12.70
N ALA A 185 8.82 6.99 13.33
CA ALA A 185 9.73 7.44 14.37
C ALA A 185 9.30 7.05 15.78
N THR A 186 7.98 6.99 16.05
CA THR A 186 7.48 6.81 17.42
C THR A 186 6.80 5.47 17.64
N GLY A 187 6.47 4.74 16.56
CA GLY A 187 5.71 3.49 16.62
C GLY A 187 4.24 3.69 17.08
N LYS A 188 3.76 4.94 17.19
CA LYS A 188 2.35 5.23 17.47
C LYS A 188 1.51 4.99 16.24
N VAL A 189 0.28 4.53 16.46
CA VAL A 189 -0.65 4.21 15.38
C VAL A 189 -1.61 5.35 15.13
N VAL A 190 -1.76 5.78 13.88
CA VAL A 190 -2.79 6.73 13.46
C VAL A 190 -3.79 6.07 12.54
N ALA A 191 -5.05 6.51 12.62
CA ALA A 191 -6.08 6.15 11.66
C ALA A 191 -7.11 7.28 11.54
N PRO A 192 -7.70 7.46 10.34
CA PRO A 192 -8.89 8.27 10.19
C PRO A 192 -10.06 7.66 10.96
N VAL A 193 -10.78 8.46 11.73
CA VAL A 193 -11.93 8.04 12.53
C VAL A 193 -13.14 8.92 12.23
N ARG A 194 -14.33 8.33 12.24
CA ARG A 194 -15.59 9.04 12.01
C ARG A 194 -16.40 9.14 13.29
N ILE A 195 -16.59 10.36 13.76
CA ILE A 195 -17.31 10.68 14.99
C ILE A 195 -18.37 11.75 14.69
N GLY A 196 -19.60 11.53 15.11
CA GLY A 196 -20.69 12.48 14.84
C GLY A 196 -20.96 12.73 13.36
N GLY A 197 -20.63 11.78 12.49
CA GLY A 197 -20.82 11.89 11.03
C GLY A 197 -19.68 12.57 10.29
N GLN A 198 -18.67 13.11 10.98
CA GLN A 198 -17.50 13.77 10.41
C GLN A 198 -16.21 12.98 10.67
N TRP A 199 -15.24 13.18 9.81
CA TRP A 199 -13.95 12.51 9.88
C TRP A 199 -12.89 13.40 10.51
N GLY A 200 -12.08 12.78 11.37
CA GLY A 200 -10.86 13.34 11.92
C GLY A 200 -9.74 12.32 11.86
N MET A 201 -8.70 12.54 12.63
CA MET A 201 -7.58 11.62 12.78
C MET A 201 -7.36 11.32 14.26
N ALA A 202 -7.23 10.04 14.60
CA ALA A 202 -6.86 9.63 15.95
C ALA A 202 -5.45 9.02 15.96
N GLN A 203 -4.75 9.12 17.08
CA GLN A 203 -3.49 8.47 17.36
C GLN A 203 -3.61 7.70 18.68
N ASP A 204 -3.39 6.39 18.66
CA ASP A 204 -3.54 5.50 19.81
C ASP A 204 -4.88 5.70 20.54
N GLY A 205 -5.95 5.95 19.76
CA GLY A 205 -7.31 6.19 20.23
C GLY A 205 -7.60 7.64 20.69
N GLN A 206 -6.63 8.55 20.67
CA GLN A 206 -6.83 9.96 21.01
C GLN A 206 -6.95 10.83 19.75
N ILE A 207 -7.93 11.72 19.71
CA ILE A 207 -8.11 12.65 18.58
C ILE A 207 -6.92 13.61 18.51
N ILE A 208 -6.27 13.64 17.32
CA ILE A 208 -5.19 14.57 17.00
C ILE A 208 -5.57 15.57 15.90
N TRP A 209 -6.56 15.23 15.05
CA TRP A 209 -7.24 16.17 14.16
C TRP A 209 -8.73 16.10 14.46
N GLU A 210 -9.31 17.24 14.80
CA GLU A 210 -10.73 17.32 15.11
C GLU A 210 -11.60 16.77 13.96
N PRO A 211 -12.71 16.08 14.26
CA PRO A 211 -13.61 15.53 13.25
C PRO A 211 -14.42 16.64 12.57
N LEU A 212 -13.79 17.34 11.63
CA LEU A 212 -14.35 18.48 10.89
C LEU A 212 -14.49 18.21 9.39
N PHE A 213 -14.02 17.05 8.91
CA PHE A 213 -14.00 16.74 7.48
C PHE A 213 -15.17 15.84 7.07
N PHE A 214 -15.72 16.04 5.88
CA PHE A 214 -16.69 15.12 5.28
C PHE A 214 -16.04 13.78 4.89
N GLN A 215 -14.74 13.79 4.58
CA GLN A 215 -13.94 12.60 4.27
C GLN A 215 -12.49 12.82 4.72
N CYS A 216 -11.80 11.71 5.06
CA CYS A 216 -10.37 11.69 5.37
C CYS A 216 -9.81 10.30 5.08
N TRP A 217 -8.82 10.19 4.22
CA TRP A 217 -8.17 8.93 3.84
C TRP A 217 -6.76 9.12 3.27
N GLN A 218 -6.07 8.02 2.92
CA GLN A 218 -4.71 7.97 2.36
C GLN A 218 -3.71 8.76 3.21
N GLN A 219 -3.77 8.59 4.53
CA GLN A 219 -2.78 9.22 5.40
C GLN A 219 -1.38 8.67 5.16
N ALA A 220 -0.40 9.56 5.19
CA ALA A 220 1.01 9.25 4.98
C ALA A 220 1.88 10.06 5.93
N PHE A 221 2.93 9.41 6.43
CA PHE A 221 3.98 10.06 7.21
C PHE A 221 5.20 10.40 6.36
N SER A 222 5.92 11.45 6.74
CA SER A 222 7.33 11.58 6.39
C SER A 222 8.15 10.47 7.05
N GLN A 223 9.32 10.12 6.49
CA GLN A 223 10.16 9.06 7.05
C GLN A 223 10.64 9.37 8.49
N ASN A 224 10.84 10.65 8.81
CA ASN A 224 11.17 11.10 10.16
C ASN A 224 9.95 11.15 11.11
N GLY A 225 8.74 10.81 10.64
CA GLY A 225 7.51 10.77 11.43
C GLY A 225 6.97 12.12 11.92
N GLN A 226 7.56 13.25 11.51
CA GLN A 226 7.19 14.58 12.00
C GLN A 226 6.01 15.19 11.24
N VAL A 227 5.81 14.81 10.00
CA VAL A 227 4.72 15.28 9.16
C VAL A 227 3.76 14.15 8.88
N LEU A 228 2.49 14.40 9.18
CA LEU A 228 1.35 13.56 8.81
C LEU A 228 0.49 14.33 7.81
N ALA A 229 0.32 13.78 6.62
CA ALA A 229 -0.59 14.32 5.61
C ALA A 229 -1.71 13.34 5.30
N ALA A 230 -2.88 13.83 4.89
CA ALA A 230 -3.98 13.01 4.40
C ALA A 230 -4.81 13.77 3.37
N ILE A 231 -5.51 13.05 2.50
CA ILE A 231 -6.53 13.64 1.64
C ILE A 231 -7.78 13.83 2.48
N VAL A 232 -8.33 15.04 2.46
CA VAL A 232 -9.52 15.43 3.23
C VAL A 232 -10.54 16.15 2.36
N ALA A 233 -11.81 16.09 2.74
CA ALA A 233 -12.87 16.92 2.18
C ALA A 233 -13.39 17.91 3.23
N PRO A 234 -12.91 19.15 3.30
CA PRO A 234 -13.43 20.16 4.21
C PRO A 234 -14.88 20.57 3.88
N VAL A 235 -15.27 20.43 2.62
CA VAL A 235 -16.61 20.66 2.11
C VAL A 235 -17.02 19.43 1.29
N PHE A 236 -18.30 19.08 1.29
CA PHE A 236 -18.80 17.94 0.54
C PHE A 236 -18.47 18.08 -0.96
N GLY A 237 -17.81 17.06 -1.53
CA GLY A 237 -17.41 17.03 -2.92
C GLY A 237 -16.18 17.87 -3.29
N GLU A 238 -15.54 18.53 -2.30
CA GLU A 238 -14.32 19.31 -2.50
C GLU A 238 -13.17 18.73 -1.67
N PHE A 239 -12.17 18.20 -2.35
CA PHE A 239 -11.03 17.53 -1.73
C PHE A 239 -9.76 18.38 -1.78
N THR A 240 -8.92 18.18 -0.81
CA THR A 240 -7.60 18.79 -0.70
C THR A 240 -6.68 17.90 0.15
N VAL A 241 -5.46 18.34 0.38
CA VAL A 241 -4.54 17.72 1.33
C VAL A 241 -4.55 18.51 2.63
N ALA A 242 -4.64 17.81 3.77
CA ALA A 242 -4.34 18.38 5.07
C ALA A 242 -2.96 17.92 5.53
N VAL A 243 -2.16 18.84 6.03
CA VAL A 243 -0.84 18.59 6.61
C VAL A 243 -0.87 18.96 8.07
N ASN A 244 -0.59 18.00 8.96
CA ASN A 244 -0.70 18.16 10.42
C ASN A 244 -2.04 18.80 10.85
N GLY A 245 -3.15 18.32 10.24
CA GLY A 245 -4.52 18.76 10.50
C GLY A 245 -4.93 20.07 9.81
N LYS A 246 -4.05 20.73 9.07
CA LYS A 246 -4.34 22.00 8.38
C LYS A 246 -4.58 21.75 6.89
N PRO A 247 -5.82 21.90 6.38
CA PRO A 247 -6.11 21.71 4.97
C PRO A 247 -5.53 22.84 4.11
N TRP A 248 -5.06 22.50 2.91
CA TRP A 248 -4.68 23.50 1.91
C TRP A 248 -5.91 24.28 1.42
N THR A 249 -5.68 25.44 0.85
CA THR A 249 -6.73 26.30 0.29
C THR A 249 -7.19 25.83 -1.10
N SER A 250 -6.29 25.23 -1.88
CA SER A 250 -6.60 24.68 -3.20
C SER A 250 -7.47 23.44 -3.07
N ARG A 251 -8.60 23.39 -3.77
CA ARG A 251 -9.57 22.30 -3.70
C ARG A 251 -9.94 21.81 -5.09
N PHE A 252 -10.21 20.53 -5.19
CA PHE A 252 -10.61 19.86 -6.43
C PHE A 252 -11.71 18.82 -6.14
N PRO A 253 -12.58 18.53 -7.10
CA PRO A 253 -13.52 17.41 -7.01
C PRO A 253 -12.83 16.05 -6.88
N VAL A 254 -11.59 15.93 -7.34
CA VAL A 254 -10.78 14.72 -7.22
C VAL A 254 -9.38 15.10 -6.75
N VAL A 255 -8.89 14.44 -5.70
CA VAL A 255 -7.49 14.52 -5.25
C VAL A 255 -6.96 13.09 -5.05
N THR A 256 -5.76 12.81 -5.53
CA THR A 256 -5.11 11.50 -5.48
C THR A 256 -3.60 11.62 -5.39
N ASP A 257 -2.92 10.47 -5.26
CA ASP A 257 -1.46 10.35 -5.34
C ASP A 257 -0.71 11.26 -4.36
N LEU A 258 -1.21 11.31 -3.12
CA LEU A 258 -0.51 11.99 -2.03
C LEU A 258 0.86 11.35 -1.79
N VAL A 259 1.90 12.17 -1.79
CA VAL A 259 3.27 11.79 -1.44
C VAL A 259 3.84 12.79 -0.44
N VAL A 260 4.48 12.27 0.61
CA VAL A 260 5.18 13.07 1.62
C VAL A 260 6.68 12.82 1.48
N GLY A 261 7.45 13.87 1.40
CA GLY A 261 8.91 13.80 1.30
C GLY A 261 9.56 13.21 2.56
N PRO A 262 10.80 12.72 2.46
CA PRO A 262 11.47 12.00 3.54
C PRO A 262 11.58 12.80 4.85
N ASP A 263 11.90 14.06 4.76
CA ASP A 263 12.03 14.98 5.90
C ASP A 263 10.71 15.70 6.26
N GLY A 264 9.66 15.55 5.42
CA GLY A 264 8.39 16.26 5.55
C GLY A 264 8.41 17.71 5.02
N GLY A 265 9.53 18.17 4.48
CA GLY A 265 9.66 19.53 3.91
C GLY A 265 8.91 19.72 2.58
N CYS A 266 8.44 18.63 1.96
CA CYS A 266 7.69 18.66 0.72
C CYS A 266 6.51 17.67 0.79
N VAL A 267 5.32 18.14 0.44
CA VAL A 267 4.12 17.31 0.30
C VAL A 267 3.49 17.60 -1.06
N THR A 268 3.18 16.56 -1.82
CA THR A 268 2.61 16.70 -3.16
C THR A 268 1.42 15.78 -3.36
N ALA A 269 0.49 16.21 -4.21
CA ALA A 269 -0.66 15.43 -4.65
C ALA A 269 -1.11 15.88 -6.05
N LEU A 270 -1.99 15.11 -6.65
CA LEU A 270 -2.65 15.46 -7.91
C LEU A 270 -4.09 15.89 -7.65
N GLY A 271 -4.53 16.97 -8.29
CA GLY A 271 -5.91 17.43 -8.29
C GLY A 271 -6.51 17.40 -9.68
N SER A 272 -7.80 17.07 -9.81
CA SER A 272 -8.51 17.13 -11.08
C SER A 272 -9.94 17.64 -10.91
N GLU A 273 -10.41 18.41 -11.87
CA GLU A 273 -11.78 18.92 -11.89
C GLU A 273 -12.80 17.90 -12.46
N ASN A 274 -12.34 16.97 -13.30
CA ASN A 274 -13.24 16.08 -14.04
C ASN A 274 -12.60 14.76 -14.50
N ASN A 275 -11.51 14.32 -13.85
CA ASN A 275 -10.66 13.17 -14.25
C ASN A 275 -9.96 13.32 -15.63
N GLN A 276 -9.99 14.50 -16.25
CA GLN A 276 -9.33 14.78 -17.53
C GLN A 276 -8.40 15.99 -17.48
N ASN A 277 -8.61 16.88 -16.53
CA ASN A 277 -7.84 18.10 -16.35
C ASN A 277 -7.05 18.02 -15.04
N TRP A 278 -5.84 17.53 -15.13
CA TRP A 278 -4.99 17.29 -13.99
C TRP A 278 -4.10 18.48 -13.65
N ARG A 279 -3.92 18.71 -12.37
CA ARG A 279 -3.04 19.71 -11.79
C ARG A 279 -2.10 19.04 -10.79
N VAL A 280 -0.90 19.55 -10.68
CA VAL A 280 0.04 19.13 -9.63
C VAL A 280 -0.02 20.13 -8.49
N MET A 281 -0.16 19.63 -7.28
CA MET A 281 -0.13 20.42 -6.04
C MET A 281 1.14 20.10 -5.26
N VAL A 282 1.85 21.12 -4.83
CA VAL A 282 3.04 21.01 -3.98
C VAL A 282 2.96 22.03 -2.87
N ASP A 283 3.00 21.61 -1.60
CA ASP A 283 2.97 22.46 -0.40
C ASP A 283 1.83 23.48 -0.43
N GLY A 284 0.64 23.03 -0.87
CA GLY A 284 -0.57 23.85 -0.98
C GLY A 284 -0.62 24.79 -2.19
N ARG A 285 0.40 24.81 -3.03
CA ARG A 285 0.43 25.56 -4.28
C ARG A 285 0.12 24.68 -5.46
N VAL A 286 -0.67 25.18 -6.39
CA VAL A 286 -0.95 24.51 -7.67
C VAL A 286 0.07 24.98 -8.68
N TRP A 287 0.79 24.04 -9.31
CA TRP A 287 1.71 24.37 -10.39
C TRP A 287 0.96 24.86 -11.63
N ASP A 288 1.63 25.71 -12.39
CA ASP A 288 1.12 26.16 -13.68
C ASP A 288 0.98 24.98 -14.66
N GLY A 289 0.00 25.13 -15.54
CA GLY A 289 -0.31 24.11 -16.54
C GLY A 289 -1.47 23.22 -16.13
N MET A 290 -2.15 22.71 -17.11
CA MET A 290 -3.25 21.74 -17.03
C MET A 290 -2.91 20.60 -17.99
N TRP A 291 -3.10 19.38 -17.54
CA TRP A 291 -2.62 18.18 -18.21
C TRP A 291 -3.80 17.22 -18.45
N ASP A 292 -3.78 16.53 -19.58
CA ASP A 292 -4.79 15.52 -19.89
C ASP A 292 -4.68 14.35 -18.92
N MET A 293 -3.43 14.02 -18.50
CA MET A 293 -3.13 13.04 -17.47
C MET A 293 -1.88 13.45 -16.68
N ALA A 294 -1.87 13.11 -15.39
CA ALA A 294 -0.71 13.18 -14.53
C ALA A 294 -0.59 11.89 -13.73
N TRP A 295 0.63 11.46 -13.44
CA TRP A 295 0.90 10.26 -12.66
C TRP A 295 1.57 10.62 -11.34
N LYS A 296 1.57 9.68 -10.43
CA LYS A 296 2.08 9.85 -9.07
C LYS A 296 3.41 10.60 -9.05
N PRO A 297 3.50 11.69 -8.29
CA PRO A 297 4.72 12.46 -8.13
C PRO A 297 5.83 11.63 -7.47
N VAL A 298 7.08 11.93 -7.84
CA VAL A 298 8.27 11.38 -7.22
C VAL A 298 9.04 12.52 -6.57
N ILE A 299 9.32 12.41 -5.28
CA ILE A 299 10.12 13.37 -4.52
C ILE A 299 11.56 12.87 -4.43
N SER A 300 12.52 13.76 -4.59
CA SER A 300 13.94 13.42 -4.48
C SER A 300 14.30 12.89 -3.07
N PRO A 301 15.36 12.08 -2.90
CA PRO A 301 15.76 11.56 -1.59
C PRO A 301 16.04 12.62 -0.52
N LYS A 302 16.37 13.85 -0.93
CA LYS A 302 16.57 15.00 -0.02
C LYS A 302 15.33 15.83 0.21
N GLY A 303 14.20 15.49 -0.44
CA GLY A 303 12.94 16.22 -0.30
C GLY A 303 12.86 17.57 -1.05
N ASN A 304 13.90 17.98 -1.76
CA ASN A 304 14.03 19.32 -2.34
C ASN A 304 13.59 19.44 -3.81
N HIS A 305 13.33 18.33 -4.49
CA HIS A 305 12.87 18.31 -5.89
C HIS A 305 11.70 17.37 -6.08
N VAL A 306 10.80 17.74 -6.99
CA VAL A 306 9.61 16.95 -7.36
C VAL A 306 9.61 16.71 -8.87
N ALA A 307 9.50 15.46 -9.28
CA ALA A 307 9.32 15.07 -10.68
C ALA A 307 7.94 14.44 -10.89
N VAL A 308 7.23 14.86 -11.94
CA VAL A 308 5.91 14.36 -12.27
C VAL A 308 5.82 14.03 -13.75
N LYS A 309 5.42 12.81 -14.08
CA LYS A 309 5.07 12.45 -15.45
C LYS A 309 3.71 13.03 -15.79
N VAL A 310 3.61 13.71 -16.94
CA VAL A 310 2.37 14.34 -17.41
C VAL A 310 2.16 14.10 -18.89
N GLU A 311 0.91 14.19 -19.33
CA GLU A 311 0.51 14.05 -20.72
C GLU A 311 -0.33 15.25 -21.17
N ARG A 312 -0.10 15.70 -22.41
CA ARG A 312 -0.94 16.69 -23.10
C ARG A 312 -0.96 16.40 -24.60
N GLY A 313 -2.16 16.31 -25.18
CA GLY A 313 -2.32 16.05 -26.61
C GLY A 313 -1.71 14.71 -27.07
N GLY A 314 -1.75 13.67 -26.23
CA GLY A 314 -1.18 12.36 -26.53
C GLY A 314 0.37 12.32 -26.47
N ARG A 315 1.02 13.39 -26.01
CA ARG A 315 2.48 13.46 -25.80
C ARG A 315 2.79 13.52 -24.33
N GLN A 316 3.83 12.79 -23.89
CA GLN A 316 4.24 12.71 -22.49
C GLN A 316 5.55 13.42 -22.25
N THR A 317 5.65 14.09 -21.12
CA THR A 317 6.88 14.74 -20.64
C THR A 317 7.02 14.59 -19.12
N ILE A 318 8.13 15.06 -18.56
CA ILE A 318 8.34 15.16 -17.12
C ILE A 318 8.36 16.63 -16.72
N LEU A 319 7.61 16.97 -15.69
CA LEU A 319 7.80 18.22 -14.96
C LEU A 319 8.86 18.01 -13.88
N VAL A 320 9.77 18.93 -13.76
CA VAL A 320 10.70 19.04 -12.63
C VAL A 320 10.49 20.40 -11.99
N ASP A 321 10.10 20.42 -10.72
CA ASP A 321 9.80 21.64 -9.95
C ASP A 321 8.88 22.63 -10.69
N GLY A 322 7.84 22.07 -11.34
CA GLY A 322 6.84 22.81 -12.10
C GLY A 322 7.23 23.19 -13.53
N ARG A 323 8.42 22.85 -13.99
CA ARG A 323 8.89 23.16 -15.36
C ARG A 323 8.98 21.87 -16.17
N PRO A 324 8.42 21.85 -17.40
CA PRO A 324 8.62 20.71 -18.28
C PRO A 324 10.09 20.65 -18.73
N ILE A 325 10.60 19.41 -18.90
CA ILE A 325 11.87 19.21 -19.62
C ILE A 325 11.66 19.57 -21.09
N ASP A 326 12.76 19.94 -21.79
CA ASP A 326 12.70 20.44 -23.18
C ASP A 326 12.36 19.38 -24.24
N LYS A 327 11.75 18.26 -23.86
CA LYS A 327 11.39 17.17 -24.78
C LYS A 327 10.05 16.52 -24.42
N ASP A 328 9.27 16.24 -25.45
CA ASP A 328 8.09 15.40 -25.41
C ASP A 328 8.37 14.05 -26.09
N PHE A 329 7.72 13.01 -25.61
CA PHE A 329 7.88 11.65 -26.06
C PHE A 329 6.52 11.00 -26.35
N ASP A 330 6.52 9.90 -27.10
CA ASP A 330 5.32 9.08 -27.28
C ASP A 330 4.94 8.39 -25.96
N ARG A 331 5.95 8.00 -25.17
CA ARG A 331 5.76 7.39 -23.85
C ARG A 331 6.94 7.70 -22.94
N VAL A 332 6.65 8.01 -21.68
CA VAL A 332 7.62 8.18 -20.62
C VAL A 332 7.34 7.17 -19.52
N PHE A 333 8.38 6.54 -18.99
CA PHE A 333 8.31 5.71 -17.78
C PHE A 333 8.55 6.57 -16.55
N ASP A 334 8.25 6.02 -15.38
CA ASP A 334 8.38 6.77 -14.12
C ASP A 334 9.83 7.28 -13.94
N PRO A 335 9.98 8.57 -13.61
CA PRO A 335 11.29 9.18 -13.41
C PRO A 335 11.97 8.63 -12.16
N VAL A 336 13.29 8.56 -12.15
CA VAL A 336 14.06 8.07 -11.01
C VAL A 336 15.16 9.07 -10.67
N PHE A 337 15.13 9.61 -9.44
CA PHE A 337 16.22 10.43 -8.94
C PHE A 337 17.45 9.60 -8.59
N SER A 338 18.63 10.19 -8.76
CA SER A 338 19.86 9.63 -8.21
C SER A 338 19.80 9.61 -6.67
N PRO A 339 20.55 8.72 -5.99
CA PRO A 339 20.54 8.64 -4.53
C PRO A 339 20.92 9.96 -3.82
N ASP A 340 21.75 10.79 -4.47
CA ASP A 340 22.12 12.12 -3.98
C ASP A 340 21.12 13.23 -4.34
N GLY A 341 20.09 12.91 -5.14
CA GLY A 341 19.04 13.83 -5.57
C GLY A 341 19.46 14.85 -6.63
N THR A 342 20.70 14.78 -7.15
CA THR A 342 21.24 15.80 -8.06
C THR A 342 20.97 15.51 -9.55
N LYS A 343 20.51 14.32 -9.88
CA LYS A 343 20.21 13.88 -11.25
C LYS A 343 18.88 13.17 -11.33
N LEU A 344 18.27 13.27 -12.50
CA LEU A 344 17.03 12.55 -12.83
C LEU A 344 17.28 11.66 -14.06
N LEU A 345 17.00 10.36 -13.90
CA LEU A 345 16.93 9.41 -15.00
C LEU A 345 15.52 9.42 -15.58
N ILE A 346 15.44 9.70 -16.88
CA ILE A 346 14.23 9.65 -17.69
C ILE A 346 14.40 8.49 -18.68
N LYS A 347 13.45 7.55 -18.63
CA LYS A 347 13.33 6.46 -19.61
C LYS A 347 12.12 6.76 -20.48
N ALA A 348 12.27 6.74 -21.79
CA ALA A 348 11.21 7.13 -22.72
C ALA A 348 11.26 6.36 -24.02
N MET A 349 10.16 6.37 -24.76
CA MET A 349 10.07 5.89 -26.15
C MET A 349 9.60 7.05 -27.04
N ASN A 350 10.21 7.17 -28.21
CA ASN A 350 9.79 8.11 -29.23
C ASN A 350 10.08 7.53 -30.62
N MET A 351 9.07 7.51 -31.50
CA MET A 351 9.15 6.95 -32.86
C MET A 351 9.74 5.51 -32.87
N GLY A 352 9.33 4.69 -31.91
CA GLY A 352 9.80 3.30 -31.77
C GLY A 352 11.21 3.14 -31.17
N ALA A 353 11.94 4.22 -30.94
CA ALA A 353 13.24 4.18 -30.29
C ALA A 353 13.14 4.37 -28.77
N TYR A 354 13.96 3.62 -28.01
CA TYR A 354 14.07 3.73 -26.57
C TYR A 354 15.19 4.71 -26.18
N PHE A 355 14.90 5.60 -25.25
CA PHE A 355 15.81 6.62 -24.75
C PHE A 355 16.06 6.47 -23.25
N ARG A 356 17.29 6.67 -22.85
CA ARG A 356 17.68 6.88 -21.45
C ARG A 356 18.42 8.23 -21.38
N VAL A 357 17.83 9.18 -20.69
CA VAL A 357 18.38 10.50 -20.53
C VAL A 357 18.65 10.73 -19.04
N VAL A 358 19.85 11.16 -18.70
CA VAL A 358 20.20 11.61 -17.36
C VAL A 358 20.39 13.12 -17.43
N THR A 359 19.57 13.86 -16.68
CA THR A 359 19.63 15.32 -16.63
C THR A 359 19.99 15.77 -15.22
N PRO A 360 20.84 16.79 -15.04
CA PRO A 360 21.01 17.44 -13.76
C PRO A 360 19.68 18.03 -13.28
N VAL A 361 19.48 18.04 -11.98
CA VAL A 361 18.39 18.75 -11.30
C VAL A 361 19.02 19.90 -10.56
N ALA A 362 18.66 21.13 -10.94
CA ALA A 362 19.29 22.36 -10.46
C ALA A 362 18.51 22.96 -9.27
#